data_5c794d590ec9a20203fe9ced9faf3fae
#
_entry.id   5c794d590ec9a20203fe9ced9faf3fae
#
_cell.length_a   1.000
_cell.length_b   1.000
_cell.length_c   1.000
_cell.angle_alpha   90.00
_cell.angle_beta   90.00
_cell.angle_gamma   90.00
#
_symmetry.space_group_name_H-M   'P 1'
#
loop_
_entity.id
_entity.type
_entity.pdbx_description
1 polymer ?
#
loop_
_entity_poly.entity_id
_entity_poly.type
_entity_poly.pdbx_seq_one_letter_code
_entity_poly.pdbx_strand_id
1 'polypeptide(L)'
;MDMKNFPGHSPVPAFETQQMGFPNLGEILVSAGRLDARAVERVTARQKERGIPFGAAAVELGLVSQADVHAALSRQFDYPVLAAGDQGADPELVAAFEPDSPRVEALRKLRSQLVLRRMARPTQKTVAVVGTSRGEGRSWLAANLAVVFSQLGERTLLVDGDLRFPRQQSLFRMGPAGGLVARLAERSDIGMVPAHARFARLSVLQAGIVPPNPQELLARPTFAAQLAAAREEFDMTLVDTPADDIGADAQLVAAACGSALVVARRHETAHKRLSVLSASLREAGVTVIGGVLLDF
;
A
#
# COMPACT_ATOMS: atom_id res chain seq x y z
N MET A 1 42.35 35.26 13.89
CA MET A 1 42.09 33.91 14.36
C MET A 1 41.66 33.08 13.18
N ASP A 2 42.58 32.24 12.70
CA ASP A 2 42.54 31.58 11.39
C ASP A 2 41.45 30.52 11.23
N MET A 3 40.61 30.66 10.23
CA MET A 3 39.74 29.63 9.74
C MET A 3 40.47 28.82 8.63
N LYS A 4 41.23 27.81 9.01
CA LYS A 4 41.73 26.76 8.10
C LYS A 4 41.94 25.49 8.90
N ASN A 5 41.05 24.54 8.74
CA ASN A 5 41.25 23.08 8.69
C ASN A 5 39.92 22.35 8.96
N PHE A 6 39.16 22.05 7.90
CA PHE A 6 38.28 20.91 7.87
C PHE A 6 38.98 19.80 7.08
N PRO A 7 39.16 18.59 7.63
CA PRO A 7 39.79 17.48 6.93
C PRO A 7 38.85 16.91 5.86
N GLY A 8 39.48 16.54 4.75
CA GLY A 8 38.93 16.17 3.49
C GLY A 8 37.79 15.16 3.47
N HIS A 9 36.95 15.34 2.45
CA HIS A 9 36.02 14.34 1.96
C HIS A 9 36.83 13.11 1.52
N SER A 10 36.75 12.03 2.32
CA SER A 10 37.11 10.71 1.84
C SER A 10 36.09 10.29 0.79
N PRO A 11 36.51 9.77 -0.37
CA PRO A 11 35.57 9.20 -1.31
C PRO A 11 34.82 8.05 -0.66
N VAL A 12 33.49 8.08 -0.74
CA VAL A 12 32.62 6.97 -0.34
C VAL A 12 33.13 5.73 -1.08
N PRO A 13 33.49 4.62 -0.40
CA PRO A 13 33.96 3.44 -1.08
C PRO A 13 32.85 2.95 -2.01
N ALA A 14 33.22 2.68 -3.27
CA ALA A 14 32.36 1.96 -4.19
C ALA A 14 31.98 0.63 -3.52
N PHE A 15 30.70 0.45 -3.20
CA PHE A 15 30.18 -0.81 -2.73
C PHE A 15 30.40 -1.83 -3.84
N GLU A 16 31.42 -2.65 -3.67
CA GLU A 16 31.58 -3.88 -4.43
C GLU A 16 30.41 -4.79 -4.05
N THR A 17 29.39 -4.82 -4.90
CA THR A 17 28.26 -5.75 -4.82
C THR A 17 28.74 -7.15 -5.29
N GLN A 18 29.60 -7.76 -4.49
CA GLN A 18 29.85 -9.21 -4.60
C GLN A 18 29.36 -9.91 -3.34
N GLN A 19 28.47 -10.89 -3.59
CA GLN A 19 28.02 -11.93 -2.65
C GLN A 19 26.83 -11.60 -1.74
N MET A 20 25.67 -11.38 -2.35
CA MET A 20 24.39 -11.96 -1.88
C MET A 20 23.62 -12.37 -3.12
N GLY A 21 23.07 -13.61 -3.16
CA GLY A 21 22.54 -14.30 -4.33
C GLY A 21 21.27 -13.71 -4.96
N PHE A 22 21.23 -12.41 -5.16
CA PHE A 22 20.20 -11.72 -5.94
C PHE A 22 20.70 -11.55 -7.38
N PRO A 23 19.89 -11.90 -8.39
CA PRO A 23 20.25 -11.67 -9.77
C PRO A 23 20.52 -10.17 -9.99
N ASN A 24 21.60 -9.84 -10.70
CA ASN A 24 21.91 -8.44 -11.01
C ASN A 24 20.95 -7.88 -12.06
N LEU A 25 20.89 -6.53 -12.16
CA LEU A 25 19.98 -5.84 -13.06
C LEU A 25 20.08 -6.33 -14.52
N GLY A 26 21.30 -6.62 -15.00
CA GLY A 26 21.54 -7.18 -16.33
C GLY A 26 20.91 -8.54 -16.53
N GLU A 27 21.10 -9.46 -15.58
CA GLU A 27 20.50 -10.81 -15.61
C GLU A 27 18.96 -10.75 -15.61
N ILE A 28 18.37 -9.83 -14.81
CA ILE A 28 16.92 -9.64 -14.78
C ILE A 28 16.41 -9.13 -16.12
N LEU A 29 17.09 -8.17 -16.74
CA LEU A 29 16.69 -7.63 -18.05
C LEU A 29 16.85 -8.68 -19.16
N VAL A 30 17.85 -9.56 -19.08
CA VAL A 30 18.01 -10.69 -20.01
C VAL A 30 16.90 -11.71 -19.83
N SER A 31 16.61 -12.11 -18.60
CA SER A 31 15.54 -13.08 -18.30
C SER A 31 14.15 -12.55 -18.68
N ALA A 32 13.98 -11.23 -18.65
CA ALA A 32 12.77 -10.54 -19.12
C ALA A 32 12.72 -10.35 -20.65
N GLY A 33 13.73 -10.82 -21.40
CA GLY A 33 13.82 -10.68 -22.85
C GLY A 33 14.01 -9.24 -23.33
N ARG A 34 14.47 -8.34 -22.45
CA ARG A 34 14.70 -6.91 -22.76
C ARG A 34 16.13 -6.62 -23.25
N LEU A 35 17.09 -7.44 -22.86
CA LEU A 35 18.47 -7.41 -23.33
C LEU A 35 18.91 -8.78 -23.77
N ASP A 36 19.85 -8.84 -24.70
CA ASP A 36 20.65 -10.04 -25.00
C ASP A 36 22.07 -9.93 -24.42
N ALA A 37 22.84 -10.99 -24.49
CA ALA A 37 24.19 -11.06 -23.94
C ALA A 37 25.11 -9.97 -24.55
N ARG A 38 24.98 -9.68 -25.86
CA ARG A 38 25.78 -8.67 -26.55
C ARG A 38 25.41 -7.24 -26.10
N ALA A 39 24.12 -7.02 -25.84
CA ALA A 39 23.65 -5.75 -25.29
C ALA A 39 24.20 -5.52 -23.89
N VAL A 40 24.23 -6.55 -23.02
CA VAL A 40 24.82 -6.46 -21.67
C VAL A 40 26.29 -6.05 -21.74
N GLU A 41 27.10 -6.63 -22.65
CA GLU A 41 28.49 -6.25 -22.83
C GLU A 41 28.64 -4.78 -23.23
N ARG A 42 27.81 -4.28 -24.17
CA ARG A 42 27.79 -2.89 -24.61
C ARG A 42 27.42 -1.94 -23.46
N VAL A 43 26.42 -2.29 -22.67
CA VAL A 43 26.00 -1.52 -21.50
C VAL A 43 27.11 -1.46 -20.46
N THR A 44 27.76 -2.59 -20.19
CA THR A 44 28.87 -2.68 -19.22
C THR A 44 30.06 -1.83 -19.67
N ALA A 45 30.38 -1.84 -20.97
CA ALA A 45 31.42 -0.98 -21.53
C ALA A 45 31.08 0.51 -21.34
N ARG A 46 29.83 0.93 -21.65
CA ARG A 46 29.36 2.30 -21.47
C ARG A 46 29.33 2.72 -20.00
N GLN A 47 28.90 1.83 -19.10
CA GLN A 47 28.95 2.06 -17.66
C GLN A 47 30.36 2.39 -17.17
N LYS A 48 31.35 1.61 -17.60
CA LYS A 48 32.78 1.82 -17.24
C LYS A 48 33.31 3.11 -17.84
N GLU A 49 33.01 3.39 -19.11
CA GLU A 49 33.48 4.59 -19.84
C GLU A 49 32.97 5.89 -19.19
N ARG A 50 31.67 5.90 -18.80
CA ARG A 50 30.99 7.10 -18.32
C ARG A 50 30.91 7.19 -16.79
N GLY A 51 31.23 6.13 -16.06
CA GLY A 51 31.09 6.09 -14.61
C GLY A 51 29.62 6.19 -14.12
N ILE A 52 28.65 5.79 -14.93
CA ILE A 52 27.22 5.88 -14.65
C ILE A 52 26.66 4.49 -14.28
N PRO A 53 25.51 4.41 -13.57
CA PRO A 53 24.84 3.13 -13.26
C PRO A 53 24.47 2.34 -14.51
N PHE A 54 24.46 1.00 -14.43
CA PHE A 54 24.13 0.08 -15.54
C PHE A 54 22.79 0.43 -16.20
N GLY A 55 21.75 0.69 -15.40
CA GLY A 55 20.43 1.06 -15.92
C GLY A 55 20.45 2.36 -16.72
N ALA A 56 21.17 3.37 -16.24
CA ALA A 56 21.33 4.65 -16.94
C ALA A 56 22.10 4.46 -18.27
N ALA A 57 23.16 3.65 -18.29
CA ALA A 57 23.90 3.31 -19.48
C ALA A 57 23.04 2.57 -20.52
N ALA A 58 22.18 1.66 -20.07
CA ALA A 58 21.26 0.92 -20.93
C ALA A 58 20.20 1.81 -21.59
N VAL A 59 19.68 2.79 -20.84
CA VAL A 59 18.74 3.80 -21.36
C VAL A 59 19.44 4.77 -22.31
N GLU A 60 20.63 5.26 -21.97
CA GLU A 60 21.44 6.14 -22.84
C GLU A 60 21.74 5.49 -24.19
N LEU A 61 22.00 4.18 -24.20
CA LEU A 61 22.20 3.41 -25.44
C LEU A 61 20.91 3.10 -26.20
N GLY A 62 19.72 3.49 -25.68
CA GLY A 62 18.44 3.20 -26.29
C GLY A 62 18.06 1.71 -26.33
N LEU A 63 18.72 0.88 -25.50
CA LEU A 63 18.51 -0.57 -25.49
C LEU A 63 17.31 -1.00 -24.64
N VAL A 64 16.99 -0.21 -23.63
CA VAL A 64 15.82 -0.38 -22.75
C VAL A 64 15.23 0.98 -22.43
N SER A 65 13.94 1.00 -22.07
CA SER A 65 13.28 2.20 -21.54
C SER A 65 13.58 2.40 -20.05
N GLN A 66 13.37 3.61 -19.55
CA GLN A 66 13.40 3.88 -18.10
C GLN A 66 12.42 2.97 -17.34
N ALA A 67 11.25 2.70 -17.92
CA ALA A 67 10.25 1.79 -17.35
C ALA A 67 10.77 0.35 -17.25
N ASP A 68 11.52 -0.16 -18.23
CA ASP A 68 12.12 -1.50 -18.17
C ASP A 68 13.15 -1.60 -17.04
N VAL A 69 13.97 -0.55 -16.87
CA VAL A 69 14.95 -0.48 -15.78
C VAL A 69 14.24 -0.48 -14.42
N HIS A 70 13.18 0.32 -14.25
CA HIS A 70 12.39 0.36 -13.02
C HIS A 70 11.72 -0.98 -12.73
N ALA A 71 11.15 -1.64 -13.74
CA ALA A 71 10.54 -2.97 -13.57
C ALA A 71 11.57 -4.03 -13.17
N ALA A 72 12.79 -3.95 -13.70
CA ALA A 72 13.86 -4.88 -13.34
C ALA A 72 14.40 -4.62 -11.93
N LEU A 73 14.59 -3.35 -11.54
CA LEU A 73 14.98 -2.98 -10.17
C LEU A 73 13.90 -3.40 -9.17
N SER A 74 12.62 -3.24 -9.50
CA SER A 74 11.50 -3.68 -8.66
C SER A 74 11.57 -5.18 -8.37
N ARG A 75 11.94 -6.00 -9.36
CA ARG A 75 12.15 -7.45 -9.18
C ARG A 75 13.39 -7.75 -8.34
N GLN A 76 14.48 -7.00 -8.55
CA GLN A 76 15.73 -7.19 -7.81
C GLN A 76 15.56 -6.93 -6.32
N PHE A 77 14.72 -5.96 -5.94
CA PHE A 77 14.48 -5.55 -4.56
C PHE A 77 13.15 -6.05 -3.99
N ASP A 78 12.47 -6.99 -4.69
CA ASP A 78 11.13 -7.50 -4.32
C ASP A 78 10.11 -6.36 -4.08
N TYR A 79 10.22 -5.31 -4.90
CA TYR A 79 9.40 -4.10 -4.82
C TYR A 79 8.40 -4.09 -5.99
N PRO A 80 7.16 -4.57 -5.80
CA PRO A 80 6.21 -4.75 -6.89
C PRO A 80 5.73 -3.40 -7.46
N VAL A 81 6.12 -3.16 -8.73
CA VAL A 81 5.62 -2.07 -9.57
C VAL A 81 5.02 -2.67 -10.83
N LEU A 82 3.88 -2.16 -11.25
CA LEU A 82 3.19 -2.59 -12.46
C LEU A 82 3.61 -1.72 -13.64
N ALA A 83 3.71 -2.33 -14.81
CA ALA A 83 3.97 -1.58 -16.04
C ALA A 83 2.75 -0.73 -16.42
N ALA A 84 2.99 0.40 -17.07
CA ALA A 84 1.91 1.19 -17.63
C ALA A 84 1.06 0.34 -18.59
N GLY A 85 -0.25 0.35 -18.37
CA GLY A 85 -1.19 -0.48 -19.13
C GLY A 85 -1.38 -1.92 -18.64
N ASP A 86 -0.74 -2.32 -17.53
CA ASP A 86 -1.05 -3.61 -16.89
C ASP A 86 -2.53 -3.65 -16.48
N GLN A 87 -3.22 -4.70 -16.93
CA GLN A 87 -4.65 -4.87 -16.70
C GLN A 87 -4.97 -5.56 -15.35
N GLY A 88 -3.96 -5.91 -14.56
CA GLY A 88 -4.13 -6.61 -13.28
C GLY A 88 -4.51 -5.72 -12.09
N ALA A 89 -4.56 -4.39 -12.29
CA ALA A 89 -4.97 -3.42 -11.29
C ALA A 89 -5.55 -2.16 -11.97
N ASP A 90 -6.33 -1.39 -11.21
CA ASP A 90 -6.86 -0.12 -11.70
C ASP A 90 -5.78 0.98 -11.63
N PRO A 91 -5.71 1.89 -12.62
CA PRO A 91 -4.76 3.02 -12.60
C PRO A 91 -4.88 3.94 -11.37
N GLU A 92 -6.00 3.94 -10.67
CA GLU A 92 -6.14 4.62 -9.38
C GLU A 92 -5.17 4.10 -8.31
N LEU A 93 -4.60 2.90 -8.48
CA LEU A 93 -3.53 2.37 -7.62
C LEU A 93 -2.18 3.00 -7.99
N VAL A 94 -2.06 4.32 -7.82
CA VAL A 94 -0.86 5.09 -8.19
C VAL A 94 0.41 4.55 -7.53
N ALA A 95 0.30 3.98 -6.33
CA ALA A 95 1.41 3.33 -5.64
C ALA A 95 1.99 2.12 -6.39
N ALA A 96 1.20 1.51 -7.26
CA ALA A 96 1.62 0.40 -8.10
C ALA A 96 2.19 0.85 -9.45
N PHE A 97 1.69 1.96 -10.02
CA PHE A 97 2.02 2.39 -11.38
C PHE A 97 3.00 3.58 -11.46
N GLU A 98 3.01 4.44 -10.43
CA GLU A 98 3.75 5.71 -10.43
C GLU A 98 4.70 5.83 -9.23
N PRO A 99 5.66 4.89 -9.05
CA PRO A 99 6.46 4.80 -7.81
C PRO A 99 7.23 6.07 -7.47
N ASP A 100 7.59 6.88 -8.46
CA ASP A 100 8.38 8.10 -8.29
C ASP A 100 7.53 9.37 -8.19
N SER A 101 6.19 9.23 -8.20
CA SER A 101 5.32 10.40 -8.13
C SER A 101 5.31 11.04 -6.72
N PRO A 102 5.13 12.37 -6.63
CA PRO A 102 5.00 13.06 -5.33
C PRO A 102 3.85 12.51 -4.47
N ARG A 103 2.79 11.97 -5.09
CA ARG A 103 1.66 11.34 -4.41
C ARG A 103 2.11 10.07 -3.68
N VAL A 104 2.89 9.22 -4.33
CA VAL A 104 3.41 7.99 -3.75
C VAL A 104 4.43 8.29 -2.66
N GLU A 105 5.25 9.32 -2.83
CA GLU A 105 6.16 9.75 -1.77
C GLU A 105 5.41 10.25 -0.52
N ALA A 106 4.29 10.94 -0.70
CA ALA A 106 3.41 11.32 0.42
C ALA A 106 2.81 10.09 1.13
N LEU A 107 2.40 9.05 0.38
CA LEU A 107 1.94 7.79 0.93
C LEU A 107 3.04 7.05 1.71
N ARG A 108 4.29 7.05 1.22
CA ARG A 108 5.45 6.49 1.94
C ARG A 108 5.73 7.22 3.24
N LYS A 109 5.63 8.56 3.25
CA LYS A 109 5.75 9.37 4.48
C LYS A 109 4.66 9.02 5.48
N LEU A 110 3.40 8.90 5.03
CA LEU A 110 2.28 8.47 5.87
C LEU A 110 2.53 7.07 6.44
N ARG A 111 2.91 6.09 5.59
CA ARG A 111 3.30 4.76 6.03
C ARG A 111 4.38 4.80 7.12
N SER A 112 5.44 5.58 6.92
CA SER A 112 6.53 5.71 7.90
C SER A 112 6.03 6.25 9.24
N GLN A 113 5.10 7.22 9.23
CA GLN A 113 4.46 7.71 10.46
C GLN A 113 3.63 6.62 11.16
N LEU A 114 2.93 5.79 10.42
CA LEU A 114 2.14 4.68 10.97
C LEU A 114 3.05 3.58 11.53
N VAL A 115 4.16 3.25 10.87
CA VAL A 115 5.18 2.32 11.36
C VAL A 115 5.77 2.80 12.69
N LEU A 116 6.19 4.07 12.78
CA LEU A 116 6.72 4.65 14.01
C LEU A 116 5.72 4.59 15.17
N ARG A 117 4.44 4.85 14.90
CA ARG A 117 3.38 4.73 15.92
C ARG A 117 3.17 3.28 16.36
N ARG A 118 3.20 2.33 15.42
CA ARG A 118 3.10 0.91 15.72
C ARG A 118 4.30 0.42 16.55
N MET A 119 5.53 0.90 16.29
CA MET A 119 6.69 0.60 17.11
C MET A 119 6.48 1.02 18.58
N ALA A 120 5.83 2.17 18.80
CA ALA A 120 5.48 2.64 20.15
C ALA A 120 4.30 1.86 20.77
N ARG A 121 3.46 1.24 19.96
CA ARG A 121 2.27 0.46 20.37
C ARG A 121 2.11 -0.78 19.50
N PRO A 122 2.83 -1.87 19.76
CA PRO A 122 2.89 -3.05 18.88
C PRO A 122 1.56 -3.75 18.63
N THR A 123 0.57 -3.55 19.50
CA THR A 123 -0.78 -4.11 19.33
C THR A 123 -1.64 -3.37 18.31
N GLN A 124 -1.24 -2.15 17.91
CA GLN A 124 -1.99 -1.34 16.93
C GLN A 124 -1.61 -1.72 15.49
N LYS A 125 -1.94 -2.95 15.09
CA LYS A 125 -1.71 -3.45 13.73
C LYS A 125 -2.92 -3.27 12.79
N THR A 126 -4.09 -2.88 13.32
CA THR A 126 -5.33 -2.75 12.56
C THR A 126 -5.80 -1.31 12.58
N VAL A 127 -6.03 -0.73 11.41
CA VAL A 127 -6.40 0.68 11.24
C VAL A 127 -7.61 0.78 10.32
N ALA A 128 -8.70 1.37 10.83
CA ALA A 128 -9.83 1.77 10.00
C ALA A 128 -9.53 3.09 9.27
N VAL A 129 -9.83 3.16 7.99
CA VAL A 129 -9.74 4.39 7.19
C VAL A 129 -11.13 4.99 7.12
N VAL A 130 -11.37 6.06 7.87
CA VAL A 130 -12.69 6.65 8.09
C VAL A 130 -12.79 8.06 7.52
N GLY A 131 -13.99 8.48 7.17
CA GLY A 131 -14.25 9.84 6.70
C GLY A 131 -15.73 10.18 6.79
N THR A 132 -16.07 11.45 6.62
CA THR A 132 -17.40 11.96 6.92
C THR A 132 -18.39 11.72 5.81
N SER A 133 -17.96 11.83 4.53
CA SER A 133 -18.87 11.81 3.37
C SER A 133 -18.30 10.99 2.21
N ARG A 134 -19.16 10.60 1.29
CA ARG A 134 -18.73 9.92 0.06
C ARG A 134 -17.82 10.82 -0.79
N GLY A 135 -16.90 10.22 -1.53
CA GLY A 135 -15.98 10.95 -2.41
C GLY A 135 -14.75 11.56 -1.73
N GLU A 136 -14.57 11.39 -0.42
CA GLU A 136 -13.39 11.92 0.31
C GLU A 136 -12.09 11.13 0.07
N GLY A 137 -12.12 10.01 -0.65
CA GLY A 137 -10.92 9.25 -1.04
C GLY A 137 -10.50 8.15 -0.06
N ARG A 138 -11.36 7.72 0.87
CA ARG A 138 -11.07 6.63 1.83
C ARG A 138 -10.57 5.36 1.14
N SER A 139 -11.37 4.82 0.21
CA SER A 139 -11.05 3.57 -0.50
C SER A 139 -9.77 3.69 -1.31
N TRP A 140 -9.55 4.83 -1.96
CA TRP A 140 -8.32 5.14 -2.67
C TRP A 140 -7.11 5.17 -1.72
N LEU A 141 -7.24 5.84 -0.58
CA LEU A 141 -6.15 5.90 0.41
C LEU A 141 -5.86 4.53 1.00
N ALA A 142 -6.90 3.78 1.42
CA ALA A 142 -6.74 2.44 1.98
C ALA A 142 -6.01 1.50 1.01
N ALA A 143 -6.42 1.49 -0.26
CA ALA A 143 -5.83 0.66 -1.31
C ALA A 143 -4.35 1.03 -1.56
N ASN A 144 -4.06 2.30 -1.82
CA ASN A 144 -2.70 2.76 -2.10
C ASN A 144 -1.78 2.61 -0.89
N LEU A 145 -2.30 2.85 0.31
CA LEU A 145 -1.54 2.64 1.55
C LEU A 145 -1.22 1.16 1.77
N ALA A 146 -2.15 0.24 1.45
CA ALA A 146 -1.91 -1.20 1.51
C ALA A 146 -0.80 -1.64 0.54
N VAL A 147 -0.79 -1.08 -0.68
CA VAL A 147 0.29 -1.32 -1.64
C VAL A 147 1.64 -0.86 -1.09
N VAL A 148 1.76 0.38 -0.56
CA VAL A 148 3.06 0.85 -0.04
C VAL A 148 3.52 0.14 1.23
N PHE A 149 2.61 -0.43 2.04
CA PHE A 149 2.98 -1.31 3.15
C PHE A 149 3.52 -2.64 2.63
N SER A 150 2.86 -3.27 1.67
CA SER A 150 3.33 -4.51 1.05
C SER A 150 4.69 -4.34 0.36
N GLN A 151 4.92 -3.19 -0.25
CA GLN A 151 6.20 -2.80 -0.84
C GLN A 151 7.33 -2.62 0.19
N LEU A 152 7.01 -2.39 1.46
CA LEU A 152 7.98 -2.42 2.56
C LEU A 152 8.39 -3.84 2.98
N GLY A 153 7.75 -4.87 2.40
CA GLY A 153 7.95 -6.27 2.77
C GLY A 153 7.02 -6.76 3.89
N GLU A 154 6.11 -5.92 4.39
CA GLU A 154 5.15 -6.28 5.43
C GLU A 154 4.01 -7.14 4.87
N ARG A 155 3.65 -8.20 5.57
CA ARG A 155 2.43 -8.95 5.29
C ARG A 155 1.24 -8.05 5.61
N THR A 156 0.59 -7.56 4.56
CA THR A 156 -0.47 -6.56 4.65
C THR A 156 -1.80 -7.16 4.26
N LEU A 157 -2.83 -6.92 5.08
CA LEU A 157 -4.21 -7.23 4.75
C LEU A 157 -4.97 -5.92 4.50
N LEU A 158 -5.65 -5.85 3.37
CA LEU A 158 -6.67 -4.85 3.10
C LEU A 158 -8.05 -5.51 3.18
N VAL A 159 -8.93 -4.95 3.99
CA VAL A 159 -10.31 -5.41 4.14
C VAL A 159 -11.26 -4.36 3.58
N ASP A 160 -12.10 -4.75 2.65
CA ASP A 160 -13.21 -3.90 2.19
C ASP A 160 -14.37 -4.01 3.19
N GLY A 161 -14.41 -3.10 4.15
CA GLY A 161 -15.47 -2.97 5.16
C GLY A 161 -16.63 -2.08 4.70
N ASP A 162 -16.54 -1.46 3.51
CA ASP A 162 -17.68 -0.77 2.91
C ASP A 162 -18.62 -1.77 2.23
N LEU A 163 -19.47 -2.40 3.04
CA LEU A 163 -20.45 -3.37 2.55
C LEU A 163 -21.61 -2.75 1.77
N ARG A 164 -21.68 -1.41 1.70
CA ARG A 164 -22.73 -0.68 0.97
C ARG A 164 -22.29 -0.28 -0.44
N PHE A 165 -21.05 0.18 -0.57
CA PHE A 165 -20.47 0.66 -1.82
C PHE A 165 -19.03 0.15 -1.97
N PRO A 166 -18.83 -1.18 -2.03
CA PRO A 166 -17.51 -1.79 -2.06
C PRO A 166 -16.72 -1.34 -3.29
N ARG A 167 -15.44 -1.04 -3.10
CA ARG A 167 -14.57 -0.59 -4.19
C ARG A 167 -13.28 -1.39 -4.35
N GLN A 168 -12.85 -2.13 -3.33
CA GLN A 168 -11.54 -2.78 -3.36
C GLN A 168 -11.48 -3.86 -4.45
N GLN A 169 -12.58 -4.57 -4.70
CA GLN A 169 -12.67 -5.54 -5.78
C GLN A 169 -12.37 -4.93 -7.16
N SER A 170 -12.87 -3.72 -7.44
CA SER A 170 -12.63 -3.05 -8.72
C SER A 170 -11.23 -2.47 -8.81
N LEU A 171 -10.71 -1.86 -7.74
CA LEU A 171 -9.36 -1.29 -7.70
C LEU A 171 -8.28 -2.37 -7.93
N PHE A 172 -8.45 -3.54 -7.34
CA PHE A 172 -7.53 -4.67 -7.50
C PHE A 172 -7.93 -5.64 -8.62
N ARG A 173 -8.95 -5.32 -9.42
CA ARG A 173 -9.47 -6.13 -10.52
C ARG A 173 -9.64 -7.60 -10.17
N MET A 174 -10.23 -7.84 -9.01
CA MET A 174 -10.48 -9.19 -8.50
C MET A 174 -11.75 -9.77 -9.11
N GLY A 175 -11.72 -11.07 -9.39
CA GLY A 175 -12.91 -11.81 -9.80
C GLY A 175 -13.95 -11.94 -8.68
N PRO A 176 -15.18 -12.36 -9.02
CA PRO A 176 -16.21 -12.63 -8.02
C PRO A 176 -15.77 -13.81 -7.15
N ALA A 177 -15.65 -13.58 -5.87
CA ALA A 177 -15.33 -14.61 -4.86
C ALA A 177 -16.10 -14.32 -3.59
N GLY A 178 -16.19 -15.31 -2.71
CA GLY A 178 -16.65 -15.08 -1.35
C GLY A 178 -15.81 -14.00 -0.70
N GLY A 179 -16.45 -13.02 -0.05
CA GLY A 179 -15.78 -11.89 0.58
C GLY A 179 -16.07 -11.85 2.08
N LEU A 180 -15.86 -10.69 2.67
CA LEU A 180 -16.14 -10.43 4.07
C LEU A 180 -17.58 -10.81 4.45
N VAL A 181 -18.56 -10.48 3.61
CA VAL A 181 -19.98 -10.81 3.87
C VAL A 181 -20.21 -12.32 4.02
N ALA A 182 -19.59 -13.14 3.16
CA ALA A 182 -19.73 -14.60 3.26
C ALA A 182 -19.11 -15.14 4.55
N ARG A 183 -17.97 -14.58 4.97
CA ARG A 183 -17.32 -14.92 6.25
C ARG A 183 -18.18 -14.53 7.46
N LEU A 184 -18.74 -13.32 7.46
CA LEU A 184 -19.60 -12.83 8.55
C LEU A 184 -20.94 -13.57 8.62
N ALA A 185 -21.43 -14.09 7.50
CA ALA A 185 -22.63 -14.92 7.43
C ALA A 185 -22.37 -16.42 7.72
N GLU A 186 -21.13 -16.79 8.05
CA GLU A 186 -20.69 -18.18 8.32
C GLU A 186 -20.95 -19.14 7.15
N ARG A 187 -20.96 -18.60 5.92
CA ARG A 187 -21.26 -19.36 4.70
C ARG A 187 -20.02 -19.84 3.95
N SER A 188 -18.84 -19.52 4.44
CA SER A 188 -17.58 -19.96 3.86
C SER A 188 -16.61 -20.34 4.95
N ASP A 189 -15.82 -21.39 4.69
CA ASP A 189 -14.66 -21.71 5.53
C ASP A 189 -13.73 -20.51 5.60
N ILE A 190 -13.32 -20.17 6.82
CA ILE A 190 -12.48 -19.01 7.10
C ILE A 190 -11.02 -19.39 6.79
N GLY A 191 -10.77 -19.81 5.57
CA GLY A 191 -9.41 -20.05 5.10
C GLY A 191 -8.60 -18.73 5.06
N MET A 192 -7.29 -18.84 5.04
CA MET A 192 -6.38 -17.70 4.83
C MET A 192 -6.82 -16.88 3.62
N VAL A 193 -6.69 -15.55 3.73
CA VAL A 193 -6.86 -14.66 2.56
C VAL A 193 -5.61 -14.78 1.71
N PRO A 194 -5.67 -15.34 0.49
CA PRO A 194 -4.48 -15.53 -0.33
C PRO A 194 -3.85 -14.18 -0.69
N ALA A 195 -2.55 -14.18 -0.89
CA ALA A 195 -1.86 -13.01 -1.43
C ALA A 195 -2.37 -12.67 -2.83
N HIS A 196 -2.43 -11.38 -3.13
CA HIS A 196 -2.85 -10.88 -4.44
C HIS A 196 -1.80 -11.27 -5.51
N ALA A 197 -2.26 -11.70 -6.68
CA ALA A 197 -1.39 -12.23 -7.74
C ALA A 197 -0.27 -11.28 -8.18
N ARG A 198 -0.46 -9.97 -8.05
CA ARG A 198 0.52 -8.94 -8.42
C ARG A 198 1.33 -8.42 -7.24
N PHE A 199 0.91 -8.66 -6.00
CA PHE A 199 1.51 -8.12 -4.79
C PHE A 199 1.68 -9.25 -3.75
N ALA A 200 2.83 -9.92 -3.76
CA ALA A 200 3.10 -11.13 -2.97
C ALA A 200 2.93 -10.94 -1.44
N ARG A 201 3.05 -9.71 -0.95
CA ARG A 201 2.89 -9.37 0.47
C ARG A 201 1.56 -8.70 0.80
N LEU A 202 0.64 -8.58 -0.18
CA LEU A 202 -0.68 -7.98 0.00
C LEU A 202 -1.76 -9.03 -0.17
N SER A 203 -2.61 -9.19 0.82
CA SER A 203 -3.88 -9.90 0.74
C SER A 203 -5.03 -8.90 0.73
N VAL A 204 -6.02 -9.13 -0.12
CA VAL A 204 -7.22 -8.26 -0.22
C VAL A 204 -8.46 -9.09 0.05
N LEU A 205 -9.13 -8.78 1.15
CA LEU A 205 -10.44 -9.35 1.49
C LEU A 205 -11.53 -8.40 0.97
N GLN A 206 -12.04 -8.70 -0.21
CA GLN A 206 -13.16 -7.95 -0.80
C GLN A 206 -14.43 -8.07 0.03
N ALA A 207 -15.36 -7.12 -0.09
CA ALA A 207 -16.64 -7.16 0.61
C ALA A 207 -17.49 -8.40 0.23
N GLY A 208 -17.47 -8.77 -1.04
CA GLY A 208 -18.35 -9.78 -1.62
C GLY A 208 -19.68 -9.18 -2.09
N ILE A 209 -20.76 -9.93 -1.96
CA ILE A 209 -22.10 -9.46 -2.35
C ILE A 209 -22.59 -8.39 -1.36
N VAL A 210 -23.26 -7.35 -1.88
CA VAL A 210 -23.87 -6.32 -1.04
C VAL A 210 -25.04 -6.94 -0.25
N PRO A 211 -24.95 -6.98 1.10
CA PRO A 211 -26.00 -7.57 1.91
C PRO A 211 -27.15 -6.58 2.15
N PRO A 212 -28.35 -7.05 2.48
CA PRO A 212 -29.47 -6.16 2.84
C PRO A 212 -29.29 -5.50 4.23
N ASN A 213 -28.40 -6.05 5.07
CA ASN A 213 -28.22 -5.68 6.47
C ASN A 213 -26.73 -5.52 6.84
N PRO A 214 -26.00 -4.55 6.21
CA PRO A 214 -24.56 -4.40 6.42
C PRO A 214 -24.17 -4.08 7.85
N GLN A 215 -24.92 -3.22 8.52
CA GLN A 215 -24.64 -2.78 9.88
C GLN A 215 -24.73 -3.92 10.89
N GLU A 216 -25.73 -4.78 10.76
CA GLU A 216 -25.93 -5.93 11.65
C GLU A 216 -24.82 -6.97 11.46
N LEU A 217 -24.30 -7.13 10.24
CA LEU A 217 -23.16 -8.01 9.99
C LEU A 217 -21.88 -7.48 10.62
N LEU A 218 -21.61 -6.18 10.49
CA LEU A 218 -20.43 -5.53 11.06
C LEU A 218 -20.50 -5.46 12.61
N ALA A 219 -21.67 -5.45 13.19
CA ALA A 219 -21.90 -5.48 14.65
C ALA A 219 -21.70 -6.87 15.27
N ARG A 220 -21.61 -7.95 14.47
CA ARG A 220 -21.44 -9.31 14.99
C ARG A 220 -20.08 -9.50 15.64
N PRO A 221 -19.99 -10.30 16.72
CA PRO A 221 -18.72 -10.69 17.33
C PRO A 221 -17.74 -11.35 16.34
N THR A 222 -18.26 -12.01 15.30
CA THR A 222 -17.48 -12.66 14.24
C THR A 222 -16.60 -11.67 13.50
N PHE A 223 -17.04 -10.41 13.29
CA PHE A 223 -16.19 -9.39 12.65
C PHE A 223 -14.96 -9.05 13.49
N ALA A 224 -15.15 -8.80 14.79
CA ALA A 224 -14.04 -8.54 15.71
C ALA A 224 -13.10 -9.75 15.81
N ALA A 225 -13.64 -10.98 15.80
CA ALA A 225 -12.84 -12.21 15.80
C ALA A 225 -11.99 -12.35 14.52
N GLN A 226 -12.54 -12.01 13.34
CA GLN A 226 -11.80 -11.98 12.08
C GLN A 226 -10.61 -11.01 12.12
N LEU A 227 -10.82 -9.80 12.66
CA LEU A 227 -9.75 -8.82 12.82
C LEU A 227 -8.71 -9.24 13.88
N ALA A 228 -9.13 -9.95 14.92
CA ALA A 228 -8.21 -10.53 15.91
C ALA A 228 -7.31 -11.60 15.27
N ALA A 229 -7.87 -12.52 14.50
CA ALA A 229 -7.09 -13.52 13.75
C ALA A 229 -6.13 -12.85 12.74
N ALA A 230 -6.58 -11.80 12.06
CA ALA A 230 -5.73 -11.05 11.15
C ALA A 230 -4.50 -10.40 11.84
N ARG A 231 -4.61 -9.98 13.11
CA ARG A 231 -3.46 -9.42 13.87
C ARG A 231 -2.35 -10.43 14.12
N GLU A 232 -2.65 -11.71 14.17
CA GLU A 232 -1.66 -12.78 14.35
C GLU A 232 -0.95 -13.11 13.04
N GLU A 233 -1.66 -13.00 11.92
CA GLU A 233 -1.15 -13.39 10.61
C GLU A 233 -0.45 -12.24 9.89
N PHE A 234 -0.97 -11.02 10.01
CA PHE A 234 -0.49 -9.85 9.26
C PHE A 234 0.26 -8.86 10.14
N ASP A 235 1.20 -8.16 9.53
CA ASP A 235 1.98 -7.11 10.18
C ASP A 235 1.21 -5.78 10.19
N MET A 236 0.35 -5.56 9.17
CA MET A 236 -0.56 -4.43 9.06
C MET A 236 -1.90 -4.87 8.46
N THR A 237 -2.99 -4.43 9.05
CA THR A 237 -4.36 -4.59 8.52
C THR A 237 -4.99 -3.21 8.34
N LEU A 238 -5.38 -2.89 7.11
CA LEU A 238 -6.13 -1.68 6.78
C LEU A 238 -7.57 -2.05 6.46
N VAL A 239 -8.53 -1.31 7.02
CA VAL A 239 -9.94 -1.56 6.78
C VAL A 239 -10.57 -0.32 6.16
N ASP A 240 -11.00 -0.44 4.91
CA ASP A 240 -11.81 0.58 4.24
C ASP A 240 -13.20 0.63 4.86
N THR A 241 -13.80 1.80 4.98
CA THR A 241 -15.10 1.97 5.62
C THR A 241 -16.06 2.77 4.74
N PRO A 242 -17.38 2.57 4.90
CA PRO A 242 -18.34 3.51 4.31
C PRO A 242 -18.22 4.90 4.92
N ALA A 243 -18.89 5.88 4.33
CA ALA A 243 -18.97 7.23 4.88
C ALA A 243 -19.80 7.24 6.17
N ASP A 244 -19.38 8.06 7.14
CA ASP A 244 -20.05 8.18 8.44
C ASP A 244 -21.48 8.77 8.31
N ASP A 245 -21.74 9.58 7.29
CA ASP A 245 -23.07 10.15 7.02
C ASP A 245 -24.11 9.16 6.49
N ILE A 246 -23.69 7.90 6.20
CA ILE A 246 -24.60 6.84 5.72
C ILE A 246 -25.20 6.06 6.88
N GLY A 247 -24.45 5.89 7.99
CA GLY A 247 -24.85 5.11 9.15
C GLY A 247 -23.70 4.85 10.12
N ALA A 248 -23.94 4.06 11.15
CA ALA A 248 -22.94 3.76 12.18
C ALA A 248 -21.87 2.76 11.74
N ASP A 249 -21.90 2.29 10.51
CA ASP A 249 -21.00 1.24 9.98
C ASP A 249 -19.52 1.60 10.16
N ALA A 250 -19.16 2.84 9.82
CA ALA A 250 -17.76 3.33 9.96
C ALA A 250 -17.29 3.28 11.42
N GLN A 251 -18.15 3.64 12.36
CA GLN A 251 -17.86 3.62 13.80
C GLN A 251 -17.75 2.20 14.33
N LEU A 252 -18.63 1.27 13.90
CA LEU A 252 -18.55 -0.14 14.24
C LEU A 252 -17.24 -0.77 13.76
N VAL A 253 -16.86 -0.51 12.50
CA VAL A 253 -15.59 -0.99 11.94
C VAL A 253 -14.41 -0.40 12.72
N ALA A 254 -14.42 0.90 12.99
CA ALA A 254 -13.34 1.57 13.71
C ALA A 254 -13.21 1.04 15.16
N ALA A 255 -14.33 0.79 15.84
CA ALA A 255 -14.35 0.19 17.19
C ALA A 255 -13.74 -1.22 17.19
N ALA A 256 -14.07 -2.08 16.21
CA ALA A 256 -13.48 -3.40 16.07
C ALA A 256 -11.96 -3.34 15.72
N CYS A 257 -11.52 -2.32 14.98
CA CYS A 257 -10.10 -2.07 14.70
C CYS A 257 -9.34 -1.58 15.94
N GLY A 258 -9.98 -0.80 16.80
CA GLY A 258 -9.37 -0.11 17.95
C GLY A 258 -8.59 1.16 17.59
N SER A 259 -8.33 1.40 16.30
CA SER A 259 -7.69 2.63 15.82
C SER A 259 -8.23 3.08 14.46
N ALA A 260 -8.21 4.39 14.21
CA ALA A 260 -8.71 5.00 12.99
C ALA A 260 -7.80 6.10 12.46
N LEU A 261 -7.66 6.14 11.13
CA LEU A 261 -7.07 7.22 10.36
C LEU A 261 -8.21 8.00 9.70
N VAL A 262 -8.33 9.29 10.01
CA VAL A 262 -9.41 10.14 9.50
C VAL A 262 -8.99 10.77 8.18
N VAL A 263 -9.82 10.62 7.15
CA VAL A 263 -9.60 11.21 5.82
C VAL A 263 -10.48 12.42 5.64
N ALA A 264 -9.92 13.45 5.07
CA ALA A 264 -10.63 14.65 4.63
C ALA A 264 -10.20 14.99 3.20
N ARG A 265 -11.12 15.52 2.43
CA ARG A 265 -10.84 16.08 1.11
C ARG A 265 -10.84 17.58 1.17
N ARG A 266 -9.80 18.20 0.59
CA ARG A 266 -9.66 19.65 0.55
C ARG A 266 -10.84 20.28 -0.18
N HIS A 267 -11.37 21.37 0.36
CA HIS A 267 -12.53 22.12 -0.14
C HIS A 267 -13.88 21.38 -0.13
N GLU A 268 -13.90 20.09 0.25
CA GLU A 268 -15.11 19.26 0.27
C GLU A 268 -15.54 18.92 1.70
N THR A 269 -14.59 18.55 2.55
CA THR A 269 -14.90 18.08 3.90
C THR A 269 -15.08 19.24 4.88
N ALA A 270 -16.25 19.31 5.49
CA ALA A 270 -16.55 20.32 6.50
C ALA A 270 -15.85 20.01 7.83
N HIS A 271 -15.06 20.96 8.35
CA HIS A 271 -14.34 20.83 9.62
C HIS A 271 -15.26 20.39 10.78
N LYS A 272 -16.49 20.93 10.86
CA LYS A 272 -17.45 20.56 11.90
C LYS A 272 -17.77 19.06 11.89
N ARG A 273 -17.97 18.47 10.70
CA ARG A 273 -18.24 17.02 10.56
C ARG A 273 -17.04 16.18 11.01
N LEU A 274 -15.82 16.58 10.64
CA LEU A 274 -14.59 15.91 11.10
C LEU A 274 -14.44 15.94 12.62
N SER A 275 -14.76 17.07 13.24
CA SER A 275 -14.70 17.23 14.70
C SER A 275 -15.70 16.29 15.38
N VAL A 276 -16.94 16.22 14.87
CA VAL A 276 -18.00 15.33 15.38
C VAL A 276 -17.57 13.87 15.24
N LEU A 277 -17.18 13.44 14.04
CA LEU A 277 -16.69 12.08 13.80
C LEU A 277 -15.53 11.72 14.73
N SER A 278 -14.54 12.60 14.86
CA SER A 278 -13.39 12.35 15.73
C SER A 278 -13.76 12.26 17.21
N ALA A 279 -14.76 13.02 17.66
CA ALA A 279 -15.30 12.93 19.02
C ALA A 279 -16.02 11.61 19.24
N SER A 280 -16.96 11.24 18.36
CA SER A 280 -17.70 9.98 18.44
C SER A 280 -16.77 8.75 18.43
N LEU A 281 -15.71 8.75 17.61
CA LEU A 281 -14.72 7.69 17.61
C LEU A 281 -14.00 7.56 18.96
N ARG A 282 -13.61 8.68 19.58
CA ARG A 282 -12.95 8.67 20.89
C ARG A 282 -13.89 8.21 22.00
N GLU A 283 -15.15 8.63 21.96
CA GLU A 283 -16.19 8.18 22.89
C GLU A 283 -16.44 6.68 22.79
N ALA A 284 -16.33 6.10 21.57
CA ALA A 284 -16.37 4.66 21.32
C ALA A 284 -15.06 3.94 21.70
N GLY A 285 -14.08 4.60 22.31
CA GLY A 285 -12.79 4.01 22.71
C GLY A 285 -11.79 3.83 21.57
N VAL A 286 -12.04 4.41 20.39
CA VAL A 286 -11.15 4.31 19.22
C VAL A 286 -10.00 5.31 19.33
N THR A 287 -8.77 4.83 19.14
CA THR A 287 -7.62 5.72 19.03
C THR A 287 -7.57 6.38 17.65
N VAL A 288 -7.86 7.68 17.57
CA VAL A 288 -7.66 8.45 16.34
C VAL A 288 -6.15 8.70 16.18
N ILE A 289 -5.52 7.99 15.24
CA ILE A 289 -4.06 8.01 15.05
C ILE A 289 -3.57 9.18 14.19
N GLY A 290 -4.46 9.90 13.54
CA GLY A 290 -4.14 11.08 12.73
C GLY A 290 -5.20 11.40 11.71
N GLY A 291 -4.95 12.46 10.96
CA GLY A 291 -5.76 12.86 9.82
C GLY A 291 -4.93 12.98 8.55
N VAL A 292 -5.55 12.68 7.40
CA VAL A 292 -4.99 12.84 6.07
C VAL A 292 -5.86 13.80 5.28
N LEU A 293 -5.27 14.85 4.77
CA LEU A 293 -5.94 15.78 3.85
C LEU A 293 -5.56 15.40 2.42
N LEU A 294 -6.53 14.98 1.64
CA LEU A 294 -6.38 14.69 0.22
C LEU A 294 -6.74 15.92 -0.62
N ASP A 295 -5.94 16.17 -1.64
CA ASP A 295 -6.08 17.30 -2.57
C ASP A 295 -6.04 16.76 -4.01
N PHE A 296 -7.23 16.42 -4.55
CA PHE A 296 -7.44 15.99 -5.95
C PHE A 296 -8.88 16.25 -6.42
#